data_b545bcf4c5e8dcdf8049312dc049886f
#
_entry.id   b545bcf4c5e8dcdf8049312dc049886f
#
_cell.length_a   1.000
_cell.length_b   1.000
_cell.length_c   1.000
_cell.angle_alpha   90.00
_cell.angle_beta   90.00
_cell.angle_gamma   90.00
#
_symmetry.space_group_name_H-M   'P 1'
#
loop_
_entity.id
_entity.type
_entity.pdbx_description
1 polymer ?
#
loop_
_entity_poly.entity_id
_entity_poly.type
_entity_poly.pdbx_seq_one_letter_code
_entity_poly.pdbx_strand_id
1 'polypeptide(L)'
;MSSQNGEAKKPASDLRLPGSVAEIMASPPGPKIGAFFDLDGTLVAGFTAVILTQERLRRRDMGVGELISMVTAGLNHQLGRIEFEELIGKASRALRGRMLSDLEEIGERLFAQRIESRIYPEMRELVRAHLARGHTVVLSSSALTIQVAPVARFLGIVNTLTNKFETDEDGVLTGGVVAPILWGPGKAAAVQKFAAENGIDLKDSYFYADGDEDVALMYLVGNPRPTNPEGKMAAVAKRRGWPILRFTSRSSGGITAQLRTLAGVGSVVPVAAGALGIGLLTRSRRRGVNFFTATWSQMLLTASGVQLNVLGEENLTAQRPAVFIFNHRNQADPVIVGALIRDNWVAVGKKELEGDPIMGTLGKVLDSVFIDRDNPAAAVESLHQVEERARQGLSIMIAPEGTRLDTTSVGPFKKGPFRMAMAVGIPIVPIVIRNAEIIAARNSTTMNPGTVDVAVFPPISVADWTVETLSDRIAEVRQLYIDTLADWPVDELPDHDVYHKKPAPRKAAAKTAPAKKAAAKAAPVKKAQAKKAAAKKTAAKASPRKATKAQPSTPRPKGRS
;
A
#
# COMPACT_ATOMS: atom_id res chain seq x y z
N MET A 1 -7.26 -53.23 35.14
CA MET A 1 -8.28 -52.52 34.33
C MET A 1 -8.07 -51.05 34.55
N SER A 2 -7.33 -50.41 33.69
CA SER A 2 -7.06 -48.96 33.73
C SER A 2 -7.48 -48.41 32.38
N SER A 3 -8.59 -47.67 32.36
CA SER A 3 -9.18 -47.04 31.21
C SER A 3 -8.34 -45.84 30.80
N GLN A 4 -7.61 -45.94 29.69
CA GLN A 4 -7.04 -44.81 29.01
C GLN A 4 -8.16 -44.09 28.24
N ASN A 5 -8.59 -42.93 28.77
CA ASN A 5 -9.41 -41.98 28.04
C ASN A 5 -8.58 -41.40 26.87
N GLY A 6 -8.85 -41.87 25.66
CA GLY A 6 -8.37 -41.26 24.45
C GLY A 6 -9.13 -39.96 24.20
N GLU A 7 -8.53 -38.82 24.51
CA GLU A 7 -9.00 -37.53 24.01
C GLU A 7 -9.01 -37.56 22.47
N ALA A 8 -10.20 -37.52 21.89
CA ALA A 8 -10.40 -37.39 20.45
C ALA A 8 -9.81 -36.04 20.04
N LYS A 9 -8.70 -36.07 19.29
CA LYS A 9 -8.09 -34.90 18.64
C LYS A 9 -9.14 -34.19 17.80
N LYS A 10 -9.52 -32.96 18.17
CA LYS A 10 -10.30 -32.07 17.31
C LYS A 10 -9.63 -31.94 15.93
N PRO A 11 -10.38 -32.00 14.83
CA PRO A 11 -9.82 -31.75 13.51
C PRO A 11 -9.25 -30.32 13.44
N ALA A 12 -8.15 -30.14 12.69
CA ALA A 12 -7.56 -28.83 12.44
C ALA A 12 -8.64 -27.87 11.94
N SER A 13 -8.96 -26.85 12.69
CA SER A 13 -9.94 -25.82 12.31
C SER A 13 -9.22 -24.69 11.59
N ASP A 14 -9.79 -24.24 10.47
CA ASP A 14 -9.37 -22.98 9.86
C ASP A 14 -9.72 -21.84 10.83
N LEU A 15 -8.70 -21.21 11.40
CA LEU A 15 -8.85 -20.06 12.28
C LEU A 15 -9.16 -18.81 11.42
N ARG A 16 -10.25 -18.13 11.75
CA ARG A 16 -10.55 -16.81 11.18
C ARG A 16 -9.80 -15.73 11.96
N LEU A 17 -9.42 -14.64 11.30
CA LEU A 17 -8.64 -13.54 11.87
C LEU A 17 -9.20 -12.99 13.20
N PRO A 18 -10.52 -12.71 13.36
CA PRO A 18 -11.05 -12.21 14.64
C PRO A 18 -10.80 -13.16 15.81
N GLY A 19 -10.92 -14.47 15.57
CA GLY A 19 -10.63 -15.47 16.60
C GLY A 19 -9.16 -15.50 16.99
N SER A 20 -8.25 -15.34 16.03
CA SER A 20 -6.80 -15.32 16.31
C SER A 20 -6.38 -14.07 17.07
N VAL A 21 -6.92 -12.89 16.74
CA VAL A 21 -6.67 -11.64 17.49
C VAL A 21 -7.22 -11.75 18.92
N ALA A 22 -8.45 -12.27 19.08
CA ALA A 22 -9.05 -12.46 20.40
C ALA A 22 -8.23 -13.42 21.28
N GLU A 23 -7.69 -14.50 20.69
CA GLU A 23 -6.80 -15.44 21.38
C GLU A 23 -5.52 -14.76 21.87
N ILE A 24 -4.86 -13.96 21.02
CA ILE A 24 -3.67 -13.19 21.39
C ILE A 24 -4.00 -12.20 22.52
N MET A 25 -5.12 -11.49 22.41
CA MET A 25 -5.53 -10.52 23.42
C MET A 25 -5.92 -11.17 24.76
N ALA A 26 -6.34 -12.43 24.75
CA ALA A 26 -6.62 -13.22 25.95
C ALA A 26 -5.36 -13.88 26.56
N SER A 27 -4.25 -13.97 25.82
CA SER A 27 -3.00 -14.59 26.29
C SER A 27 -2.33 -13.75 27.39
N PRO A 28 -1.43 -14.33 28.22
CA PRO A 28 -0.69 -13.57 29.22
C PRO A 28 0.10 -12.41 28.58
N PRO A 29 0.18 -11.23 29.21
CA PRO A 29 0.95 -10.11 28.67
C PRO A 29 2.44 -10.24 29.02
N GLY A 30 3.27 -9.56 28.23
CA GLY A 30 4.66 -9.30 28.57
C GLY A 30 5.70 -9.95 27.67
N PRO A 31 6.97 -9.55 27.84
CA PRO A 31 8.04 -9.84 26.88
C PRO A 31 8.56 -11.28 26.92
N LYS A 32 8.13 -12.10 27.91
CA LYS A 32 8.51 -13.51 27.99
C LYS A 32 7.85 -14.39 26.94
N ILE A 33 6.80 -13.90 26.28
CA ILE A 33 6.15 -14.57 25.16
C ILE A 33 6.73 -14.01 23.88
N GLY A 34 7.31 -14.88 23.04
CA GLY A 34 7.79 -14.53 21.72
C GLY A 34 6.70 -14.67 20.65
N ALA A 35 6.66 -13.75 19.71
CA ALA A 35 5.86 -13.89 18.49
C ALA A 35 6.80 -13.79 17.30
N PHE A 36 7.14 -14.94 16.73
CA PHE A 36 8.09 -15.06 15.63
C PHE A 36 7.33 -15.13 14.31
N PHE A 37 7.74 -14.33 13.35
CA PHE A 37 7.13 -14.25 12.02
C PHE A 37 8.15 -14.52 10.94
N ASP A 38 7.81 -15.38 9.98
CA ASP A 38 8.53 -15.44 8.72
C ASP A 38 8.12 -14.29 7.79
N LEU A 39 8.91 -14.04 6.73
CA LEU A 39 8.69 -12.95 5.79
C LEU A 39 7.92 -13.40 4.55
N ASP A 40 8.59 -14.17 3.69
CA ASP A 40 8.13 -14.54 2.36
C ASP A 40 7.01 -15.60 2.45
N GLY A 41 5.86 -15.37 1.78
CA GLY A 41 4.69 -16.25 1.91
C GLY A 41 3.88 -16.05 3.20
N THR A 42 4.47 -15.45 4.23
CA THR A 42 3.87 -15.27 5.56
C THR A 42 3.48 -13.82 5.85
N LEU A 43 4.42 -12.91 6.07
CA LEU A 43 4.13 -11.47 6.22
C LEU A 43 3.88 -10.79 4.88
N VAL A 44 4.61 -11.22 3.84
CA VAL A 44 4.58 -10.66 2.48
C VAL A 44 4.13 -11.72 1.49
N ALA A 45 3.18 -11.40 0.63
CA ALA A 45 2.73 -12.29 -0.43
C ALA A 45 3.82 -12.49 -1.50
N GLY A 46 4.22 -13.74 -1.71
CA GLY A 46 5.26 -14.15 -2.65
C GLY A 46 6.67 -13.99 -2.08
N PHE A 47 7.67 -13.96 -2.97
CA PHE A 47 9.08 -13.97 -2.60
C PHE A 47 9.74 -12.62 -2.86
N THR A 48 10.30 -11.99 -1.83
CA THR A 48 11.00 -10.71 -1.93
C THR A 48 12.28 -10.79 -2.76
N ALA A 49 12.96 -11.94 -2.78
CA ALA A 49 14.12 -12.20 -3.62
C ALA A 49 13.79 -12.11 -5.12
N VAL A 50 12.61 -12.56 -5.54
CA VAL A 50 12.15 -12.43 -6.94
C VAL A 50 11.94 -10.97 -7.31
N ILE A 51 11.39 -10.16 -6.40
CA ILE A 51 11.17 -8.73 -6.61
C ILE A 51 12.52 -8.00 -6.80
N LEU A 52 13.50 -8.32 -5.97
CA LEU A 52 14.86 -7.78 -6.07
C LEU A 52 15.53 -8.16 -7.40
N THR A 53 15.43 -9.43 -7.80
CA THR A 53 15.98 -9.93 -9.07
C THR A 53 15.35 -9.23 -10.28
N GLN A 54 14.02 -9.07 -10.27
CA GLN A 54 13.30 -8.36 -11.34
C GLN A 54 13.71 -6.88 -11.44
N GLU A 55 13.97 -6.21 -10.32
CA GLU A 55 14.41 -4.82 -10.32
C GLU A 55 15.84 -4.68 -10.86
N ARG A 56 16.76 -5.57 -10.48
CA ARG A 56 18.12 -5.61 -11.04
C ARG A 56 18.10 -5.83 -12.55
N LEU A 57 17.24 -6.74 -13.03
CA LEU A 57 17.06 -6.98 -14.45
C LEU A 57 16.52 -5.74 -15.19
N ARG A 58 15.50 -5.09 -14.61
CA ARG A 58 14.90 -3.86 -15.17
C ARG A 58 15.90 -2.71 -15.28
N ARG A 59 16.81 -2.59 -14.32
CA ARG A 59 17.89 -1.57 -14.31
C ARG A 59 19.07 -1.91 -15.20
N ARG A 60 19.03 -3.08 -15.86
CA ARG A 60 20.18 -3.62 -16.60
C ARG A 60 21.42 -3.81 -15.74
N ASP A 61 21.21 -4.08 -14.45
CA ASP A 61 22.21 -4.24 -13.41
C ASP A 61 22.53 -5.74 -13.18
N MET A 62 22.07 -6.58 -14.09
CA MET A 62 22.28 -8.02 -14.12
C MET A 62 22.58 -8.46 -15.55
N GLY A 63 23.67 -9.17 -15.76
CA GLY A 63 24.01 -9.75 -17.05
C GLY A 63 23.15 -10.99 -17.37
N VAL A 64 22.97 -11.28 -18.66
CA VAL A 64 22.19 -12.46 -19.10
C VAL A 64 22.76 -13.76 -18.52
N GLY A 65 24.07 -13.90 -18.45
CA GLY A 65 24.75 -15.07 -17.85
C GLY A 65 24.47 -15.22 -16.36
N GLU A 66 24.44 -14.10 -15.61
CA GLU A 66 24.08 -14.08 -14.19
C GLU A 66 22.61 -14.49 -13.99
N LEU A 67 21.68 -13.96 -14.80
CA LEU A 67 20.28 -14.34 -14.76
C LEU A 67 20.08 -15.84 -14.98
N ILE A 68 20.71 -16.40 -16.02
CA ILE A 68 20.64 -17.83 -16.32
C ILE A 68 21.20 -18.65 -15.14
N SER A 69 22.33 -18.22 -14.57
CA SER A 69 22.94 -18.88 -13.40
C SER A 69 22.02 -18.88 -12.19
N MET A 70 21.35 -17.76 -11.89
CA MET A 70 20.42 -17.65 -10.75
C MET A 70 19.14 -18.47 -10.98
N VAL A 71 18.57 -18.43 -12.17
CA VAL A 71 17.38 -19.26 -12.50
C VAL A 71 17.71 -20.75 -12.40
N THR A 72 18.87 -21.15 -12.95
CA THR A 72 19.35 -22.55 -12.88
C THR A 72 19.62 -22.97 -11.43
N ALA A 73 20.21 -22.11 -10.62
CA ALA A 73 20.43 -22.38 -9.20
C ALA A 73 19.11 -22.50 -8.43
N GLY A 74 18.15 -21.63 -8.68
CA GLY A 74 16.81 -21.71 -8.07
C GLY A 74 16.09 -23.00 -8.43
N LEU A 75 16.10 -23.41 -9.70
CA LEU A 75 15.53 -24.69 -10.15
C LEU A 75 16.24 -25.90 -9.52
N ASN A 76 17.58 -25.88 -9.44
CA ASN A 76 18.32 -26.96 -8.80
C ASN A 76 18.05 -27.05 -7.31
N HIS A 77 17.85 -25.92 -6.62
CA HIS A 77 17.44 -25.91 -5.22
C HIS A 77 16.04 -26.51 -5.04
N GLN A 78 15.06 -26.10 -5.85
CA GLN A 78 13.71 -26.69 -5.82
C GLN A 78 13.69 -28.20 -6.10
N LEU A 79 14.64 -28.69 -6.92
CA LEU A 79 14.82 -30.11 -7.21
C LEU A 79 15.66 -30.83 -6.14
N GLY A 80 16.07 -30.17 -5.07
CA GLY A 80 16.92 -30.71 -4.01
C GLY A 80 18.34 -31.09 -4.46
N ARG A 81 18.84 -30.47 -5.56
CA ARG A 81 20.16 -30.75 -6.12
C ARG A 81 21.27 -29.88 -5.54
N ILE A 82 20.91 -28.74 -4.95
CA ILE A 82 21.83 -27.86 -4.23
C ILE A 82 21.18 -27.40 -2.92
N GLU A 83 22.01 -27.20 -1.91
CA GLU A 83 21.59 -26.68 -0.62
C GLU A 83 21.33 -25.15 -0.68
N PHE A 84 20.57 -24.63 0.29
CA PHE A 84 20.23 -23.22 0.36
C PHE A 84 21.49 -22.32 0.53
N GLU A 85 22.48 -22.82 1.28
CA GLU A 85 23.78 -22.14 1.48
C GLU A 85 24.49 -21.89 0.15
N GLU A 86 24.45 -22.85 -0.75
CA GLU A 86 25.06 -22.71 -2.08
C GLU A 86 24.29 -21.69 -2.93
N LEU A 87 22.97 -21.70 -2.86
CA LEU A 87 22.11 -20.76 -3.57
C LEU A 87 22.35 -19.32 -3.12
N ILE A 88 22.31 -19.06 -1.81
CA ILE A 88 22.54 -17.71 -1.26
C ILE A 88 23.99 -17.25 -1.48
N GLY A 89 24.95 -18.16 -1.40
CA GLY A 89 26.35 -17.86 -1.70
C GLY A 89 26.59 -17.49 -3.16
N LYS A 90 25.91 -18.13 -4.13
CA LYS A 90 25.95 -17.71 -5.54
C LYS A 90 25.36 -16.30 -5.73
N ALA A 91 24.22 -16.03 -5.09
CA ALA A 91 23.57 -14.72 -5.15
C ALA A 91 24.47 -13.62 -4.53
N SER A 92 25.13 -13.90 -3.40
CA SER A 92 26.04 -12.96 -2.75
C SER A 92 27.28 -12.68 -3.60
N ARG A 93 27.91 -13.72 -4.18
CA ARG A 93 29.08 -13.53 -5.06
C ARG A 93 28.80 -12.64 -6.25
N ALA A 94 27.58 -12.66 -6.79
CA ALA A 94 27.17 -11.79 -7.89
C ALA A 94 27.11 -10.30 -7.49
N LEU A 95 27.12 -10.00 -6.20
CA LEU A 95 27.07 -8.63 -5.65
C LEU A 95 28.41 -8.16 -5.11
N ARG A 96 29.44 -8.99 -5.20
CA ARG A 96 30.80 -8.67 -4.73
C ARG A 96 31.29 -7.32 -5.27
N GLY A 97 31.93 -6.53 -4.41
CA GLY A 97 32.50 -5.22 -4.75
C GLY A 97 31.49 -4.08 -4.75
N ARG A 98 30.22 -4.32 -4.38
CA ARG A 98 29.23 -3.25 -4.18
C ARG A 98 29.23 -2.76 -2.75
N MET A 99 28.80 -1.52 -2.55
CA MET A 99 28.58 -0.98 -1.22
C MET A 99 27.29 -1.58 -0.63
N LEU A 100 27.33 -1.95 0.65
CA LEU A 100 26.13 -2.41 1.36
C LEU A 100 25.05 -1.32 1.41
N SER A 101 25.44 -0.06 1.62
CA SER A 101 24.54 1.09 1.64
C SER A 101 23.71 1.25 0.36
N ASP A 102 24.30 0.97 -0.81
CA ASP A 102 23.59 1.05 -2.10
C ASP A 102 22.48 -0.01 -2.18
N LEU A 103 22.75 -1.21 -1.62
CA LEU A 103 21.75 -2.28 -1.57
C LEU A 103 20.65 -2.01 -0.54
N GLU A 104 20.99 -1.37 0.58
CA GLU A 104 20.02 -0.92 1.58
C GLU A 104 19.07 0.13 0.96
N GLU A 105 19.60 1.11 0.22
CA GLU A 105 18.77 2.09 -0.51
C GLU A 105 17.86 1.41 -1.54
N ILE A 106 18.37 0.40 -2.25
CA ILE A 106 17.55 -0.41 -3.17
C ILE A 106 16.44 -1.13 -2.39
N GLY A 107 16.74 -1.71 -1.23
CA GLY A 107 15.78 -2.37 -0.36
C GLY A 107 14.65 -1.44 0.08
N GLU A 108 14.98 -0.24 0.57
CA GLU A 108 14.01 0.79 0.96
C GLU A 108 13.09 1.19 -0.21
N ARG A 109 13.68 1.45 -1.35
CA ARG A 109 12.93 1.81 -2.55
C ARG A 109 12.01 0.70 -3.04
N LEU A 110 12.48 -0.55 -3.04
CA LEU A 110 11.67 -1.70 -3.42
C LEU A 110 10.55 -1.95 -2.44
N PHE A 111 10.81 -1.76 -1.16
CA PHE A 111 9.79 -1.83 -0.14
C PHE A 111 8.66 -0.84 -0.46
N ALA A 112 8.97 0.45 -0.58
CA ALA A 112 7.98 1.49 -0.84
C ALA A 112 7.21 1.29 -2.16
N GLN A 113 7.88 0.81 -3.21
CA GLN A 113 7.28 0.69 -4.55
C GLN A 113 6.53 -0.62 -4.79
N ARG A 114 6.94 -1.73 -4.17
CA ARG A 114 6.50 -3.07 -4.56
C ARG A 114 6.18 -4.03 -3.42
N ILE A 115 6.80 -3.89 -2.23
CA ILE A 115 6.67 -4.86 -1.14
C ILE A 115 5.57 -4.44 -0.16
N GLU A 116 5.50 -3.16 0.22
CA GLU A 116 4.51 -2.66 1.18
C GLU A 116 3.08 -3.09 0.80
N SER A 117 2.72 -2.92 -0.47
CA SER A 117 1.39 -3.32 -0.98
C SER A 117 1.15 -4.84 -0.97
N ARG A 118 2.16 -5.66 -0.69
CA ARG A 118 2.07 -7.12 -0.61
C ARG A 118 2.05 -7.65 0.82
N ILE A 119 2.21 -6.79 1.82
CA ILE A 119 2.06 -7.20 3.23
C ILE A 119 0.60 -7.62 3.45
N TYR A 120 0.39 -8.80 4.00
CA TYR A 120 -0.95 -9.27 4.36
C TYR A 120 -1.55 -8.37 5.44
N PRO A 121 -2.73 -7.77 5.25
CA PRO A 121 -3.41 -6.97 6.28
C PRO A 121 -3.64 -7.76 7.55
N GLU A 122 -4.02 -9.02 7.38
CA GLU A 122 -4.29 -9.95 8.47
C GLU A 122 -3.05 -10.14 9.35
N MET A 123 -1.89 -10.33 8.72
CA MET A 123 -0.64 -10.48 9.46
C MET A 123 -0.23 -9.19 10.16
N ARG A 124 -0.51 -8.04 9.57
CA ARG A 124 -0.28 -6.74 10.23
C ARG A 124 -1.14 -6.58 11.48
N GLU A 125 -2.39 -7.04 11.46
CA GLU A 125 -3.27 -7.03 12.64
C GLU A 125 -2.76 -7.97 13.73
N LEU A 126 -2.27 -9.17 13.37
CA LEU A 126 -1.67 -10.10 14.32
C LEU A 126 -0.38 -9.53 14.96
N VAL A 127 0.49 -8.91 14.15
CA VAL A 127 1.69 -8.22 14.67
C VAL A 127 1.29 -7.12 15.66
N ARG A 128 0.29 -6.30 15.33
CA ARG A 128 -0.22 -5.25 16.23
C ARG A 128 -0.80 -5.81 17.51
N ALA A 129 -1.55 -6.91 17.44
CA ALA A 129 -2.11 -7.57 18.63
C ALA A 129 -0.99 -8.06 19.58
N HIS A 130 0.05 -8.68 19.04
CA HIS A 130 1.21 -9.09 19.83
C HIS A 130 1.96 -7.90 20.45
N LEU A 131 2.20 -6.84 19.67
CA LEU A 131 2.82 -5.61 20.18
C LEU A 131 1.97 -4.95 21.28
N ALA A 132 0.66 -4.87 21.09
CA ALA A 132 -0.27 -4.32 22.09
C ALA A 132 -0.30 -5.15 23.38
N ARG A 133 -0.07 -6.47 23.27
CA ARG A 133 0.03 -7.37 24.42
C ARG A 133 1.38 -7.31 25.14
N GLY A 134 2.35 -6.61 24.56
CA GLY A 134 3.71 -6.47 25.08
C GLY A 134 4.57 -7.71 24.85
N HIS A 135 4.22 -8.57 23.90
CA HIS A 135 5.02 -9.72 23.49
C HIS A 135 6.29 -9.28 22.76
N THR A 136 7.35 -10.07 22.86
CA THR A 136 8.57 -9.85 22.09
C THR A 136 8.33 -10.30 20.64
N VAL A 137 8.08 -9.33 19.75
CA VAL A 137 7.86 -9.60 18.33
C VAL A 137 9.19 -9.67 17.60
N VAL A 138 9.37 -10.74 16.81
CA VAL A 138 10.62 -11.02 16.07
C VAL A 138 10.28 -11.39 14.63
N LEU A 139 10.92 -10.73 13.68
CA LEU A 139 10.89 -11.15 12.27
C LEU A 139 12.08 -12.07 12.02
N SER A 140 11.81 -13.36 11.82
CA SER A 140 12.80 -14.42 11.61
C SER A 140 12.71 -14.96 10.19
N SER A 141 13.63 -14.61 9.32
CA SER A 141 13.56 -14.95 7.90
C SER A 141 14.88 -15.41 7.34
N SER A 142 14.81 -16.30 6.36
CA SER A 142 15.95 -16.73 5.55
C SER A 142 16.39 -15.67 4.52
N ALA A 143 15.60 -14.61 4.35
CA ALA A 143 15.94 -13.48 3.48
C ALA A 143 17.10 -12.65 4.06
N LEU A 144 17.69 -11.83 3.19
CA LEU A 144 18.77 -10.91 3.56
C LEU A 144 18.25 -9.70 4.32
N THR A 145 19.04 -9.13 5.20
CA THR A 145 18.68 -7.95 6.00
C THR A 145 18.11 -6.81 5.16
N ILE A 146 18.65 -6.56 3.96
CA ILE A 146 18.19 -5.52 3.04
C ILE A 146 16.72 -5.68 2.59
N GLN A 147 16.19 -6.90 2.64
CA GLN A 147 14.80 -7.22 2.31
C GLN A 147 13.90 -7.12 3.55
N VAL A 148 14.44 -7.52 4.70
CA VAL A 148 13.71 -7.66 5.97
C VAL A 148 13.58 -6.33 6.71
N ALA A 149 14.65 -5.55 6.80
CA ALA A 149 14.71 -4.34 7.62
C ALA A 149 13.62 -3.30 7.30
N PRO A 150 13.31 -2.99 6.01
CA PRO A 150 12.23 -2.06 5.70
C PRO A 150 10.85 -2.57 6.14
N VAL A 151 10.59 -3.88 6.01
CA VAL A 151 9.32 -4.50 6.44
C VAL A 151 9.19 -4.47 7.95
N ALA A 152 10.26 -4.83 8.67
CA ALA A 152 10.29 -4.82 10.14
C ALA A 152 10.00 -3.41 10.67
N ARG A 153 10.67 -2.40 10.13
CA ARG A 153 10.47 -0.99 10.49
C ARG A 153 9.04 -0.53 10.25
N PHE A 154 8.47 -0.87 9.11
CA PHE A 154 7.08 -0.53 8.76
C PHE A 154 6.06 -1.15 9.73
N LEU A 155 6.31 -2.40 10.15
CA LEU A 155 5.43 -3.12 11.07
C LEU A 155 5.69 -2.78 12.56
N GLY A 156 6.71 -1.95 12.86
CA GLY A 156 7.12 -1.64 14.23
C GLY A 156 7.84 -2.79 14.94
N ILE A 157 8.42 -3.74 14.19
CA ILE A 157 9.18 -4.87 14.72
C ILE A 157 10.64 -4.44 14.91
N VAL A 158 11.14 -4.50 16.14
CA VAL A 158 12.51 -4.09 16.48
C VAL A 158 13.50 -5.24 16.30
N ASN A 159 13.08 -6.47 16.60
CA ASN A 159 13.97 -7.63 16.59
C ASN A 159 13.91 -8.36 15.25
N THR A 160 15.07 -8.59 14.65
CA THR A 160 15.16 -9.32 13.38
C THR A 160 16.24 -10.40 13.44
N LEU A 161 15.93 -11.58 12.92
CA LEU A 161 16.87 -12.69 12.70
C LEU A 161 16.92 -12.95 11.20
N THR A 162 18.04 -12.60 10.55
CA THR A 162 18.16 -12.57 9.08
C THR A 162 19.57 -12.96 8.64
N ASN A 163 19.69 -13.42 7.40
CA ASN A 163 21.00 -13.56 6.77
C ASN A 163 21.61 -12.19 6.47
N LYS A 164 22.93 -12.07 6.62
CA LYS A 164 23.67 -10.82 6.40
C LYS A 164 24.75 -11.04 5.36
N PHE A 165 24.93 -10.07 4.49
CA PHE A 165 26.13 -10.03 3.65
C PHE A 165 27.39 -9.86 4.50
N GLU A 166 28.47 -10.50 4.09
CA GLU A 166 29.78 -10.24 4.62
C GLU A 166 30.38 -9.01 3.93
N THR A 167 30.89 -8.06 4.71
CA THR A 167 31.51 -6.82 4.22
C THR A 167 32.92 -6.69 4.76
N ASP A 168 33.75 -5.95 4.05
CA ASP A 168 35.04 -5.46 4.57
C ASP A 168 34.82 -4.23 5.50
N GLU A 169 35.96 -3.65 5.97
CA GLU A 169 35.96 -2.50 6.88
C GLU A 169 35.35 -1.23 6.25
N ASP A 170 35.36 -1.11 4.92
CA ASP A 170 34.78 0.01 4.16
C ASP A 170 33.31 -0.21 3.81
N GLY A 171 32.71 -1.33 4.20
CA GLY A 171 31.32 -1.68 3.90
C GLY A 171 31.08 -2.23 2.50
N VAL A 172 32.18 -2.65 1.81
CA VAL A 172 32.11 -3.28 0.49
C VAL A 172 31.87 -4.78 0.65
N LEU A 173 30.95 -5.34 -0.13
CA LEU A 173 30.61 -6.76 -0.08
C LEU A 173 31.78 -7.64 -0.55
N THR A 174 32.19 -8.59 0.30
CA THR A 174 33.22 -9.59 -0.03
C THR A 174 32.70 -10.69 -0.97
N GLY A 175 31.36 -10.81 -1.10
CA GLY A 175 30.68 -11.89 -1.81
C GLY A 175 30.38 -13.09 -0.92
N GLY A 176 30.64 -13.00 0.39
CA GLY A 176 30.26 -13.95 1.42
C GLY A 176 28.91 -13.62 2.07
N VAL A 177 28.42 -14.56 2.88
CA VAL A 177 27.28 -14.40 3.78
C VAL A 177 27.74 -14.82 5.17
N VAL A 178 27.38 -14.03 6.18
CA VAL A 178 27.79 -14.29 7.57
C VAL A 178 27.17 -15.58 8.08
N ALA A 179 27.99 -16.49 8.55
CA ALA A 179 27.55 -17.75 9.15
C ALA A 179 27.10 -17.56 10.62
N PRO A 180 26.19 -18.40 11.14
CA PRO A 180 25.50 -19.49 10.46
C PRO A 180 24.37 -18.98 9.55
N ILE A 181 24.13 -19.69 8.45
CA ILE A 181 23.02 -19.39 7.53
C ILE A 181 21.69 -19.74 8.18
N LEU A 182 20.74 -18.78 8.15
CA LEU A 182 19.39 -18.94 8.70
C LEU A 182 18.49 -19.61 7.67
N TRP A 183 18.49 -20.93 7.66
CA TRP A 183 17.60 -21.78 6.86
C TRP A 183 17.26 -23.04 7.64
N GLY A 184 15.99 -23.46 7.63
CA GLY A 184 15.56 -24.71 8.27
C GLY A 184 16.07 -24.86 9.70
N PRO A 185 16.90 -25.89 9.99
CA PRO A 185 17.46 -26.09 11.34
C PRO A 185 18.29 -24.90 11.86
N GLY A 186 19.02 -24.19 10.98
CA GLY A 186 19.78 -22.98 11.33
C GLY A 186 18.89 -21.84 11.83
N LYS A 187 17.72 -21.66 11.21
CA LYS A 187 16.72 -20.68 11.64
C LYS A 187 16.14 -21.06 13.01
N ALA A 188 15.84 -22.36 13.22
CA ALA A 188 15.36 -22.87 14.50
C ALA A 188 16.39 -22.65 15.63
N ALA A 189 17.68 -22.94 15.39
CA ALA A 189 18.76 -22.70 16.33
C ALA A 189 18.92 -21.22 16.68
N ALA A 190 18.82 -20.33 15.68
CA ALA A 190 18.90 -18.88 15.90
C ALA A 190 17.74 -18.38 16.78
N VAL A 191 16.52 -18.87 16.57
CA VAL A 191 15.36 -18.54 17.41
C VAL A 191 15.54 -19.07 18.82
N GLN A 192 16.02 -20.30 19.01
CA GLN A 192 16.30 -20.85 20.34
C GLN A 192 17.35 -20.03 21.09
N LYS A 193 18.43 -19.65 20.42
CA LYS A 193 19.49 -18.79 20.99
C LYS A 193 18.90 -17.44 21.40
N PHE A 194 18.19 -16.77 20.49
CA PHE A 194 17.54 -15.49 20.80
C PHE A 194 16.58 -15.57 21.98
N ALA A 195 15.76 -16.63 22.02
CA ALA A 195 14.81 -16.85 23.11
C ALA A 195 15.54 -17.02 24.46
N ALA A 196 16.61 -17.81 24.50
CA ALA A 196 17.42 -18.01 25.70
C ALA A 196 18.09 -16.71 26.18
N GLU A 197 18.65 -15.91 25.27
CA GLU A 197 19.32 -14.64 25.57
C GLU A 197 18.35 -13.57 26.08
N ASN A 198 17.07 -13.64 25.68
CA ASN A 198 16.04 -12.65 26.04
C ASN A 198 15.01 -13.18 27.07
N GLY A 199 15.22 -14.36 27.62
CA GLY A 199 14.35 -14.94 28.65
C GLY A 199 12.94 -15.27 28.15
N ILE A 200 12.81 -15.62 26.85
CA ILE A 200 11.53 -15.96 26.20
C ILE A 200 11.23 -17.44 26.41
N ASP A 201 10.00 -17.75 26.87
CA ASP A 201 9.51 -19.13 26.94
C ASP A 201 8.88 -19.53 25.58
N LEU A 202 9.55 -20.42 24.86
CA LEU A 202 9.07 -20.92 23.59
C LEU A 202 7.77 -21.75 23.71
N LYS A 203 7.48 -22.32 24.90
CA LYS A 203 6.26 -23.10 25.09
C LYS A 203 4.99 -22.26 25.10
N ASP A 204 5.11 -20.99 25.47
CA ASP A 204 4.02 -20.01 25.42
C ASP A 204 4.07 -19.13 24.16
N SER A 205 5.12 -19.29 23.38
CA SER A 205 5.39 -18.43 22.23
C SER A 205 4.69 -18.88 20.94
N TYR A 206 4.58 -17.97 20.00
CA TYR A 206 3.92 -18.13 18.70
C TYR A 206 4.94 -18.14 17.56
N PHE A 207 4.67 -18.93 16.53
CA PHE A 207 5.41 -18.89 15.28
C PHE A 207 4.49 -18.97 14.07
N TYR A 208 4.67 -18.05 13.14
CA TYR A 208 3.90 -17.88 11.89
C TYR A 208 4.81 -18.14 10.71
N ALA A 209 4.53 -19.14 9.87
CA ALA A 209 5.28 -19.46 8.66
C ALA A 209 4.46 -20.33 7.71
N ASP A 210 4.80 -20.31 6.42
CA ASP A 210 4.17 -21.11 5.35
C ASP A 210 5.05 -22.26 4.86
N GLY A 211 6.39 -22.12 4.96
CA GLY A 211 7.40 -22.96 4.32
C GLY A 211 7.66 -24.31 4.99
N ASP A 212 7.99 -25.29 4.17
CA ASP A 212 8.33 -26.66 4.63
C ASP A 212 9.60 -26.71 5.48
N GLU A 213 10.53 -25.78 5.27
CA GLU A 213 11.78 -25.61 6.02
C GLU A 213 11.55 -25.19 7.47
N ASP A 214 10.43 -24.54 7.75
CA ASP A 214 10.06 -24.02 9.07
C ASP A 214 9.36 -25.01 9.98
N VAL A 215 9.08 -26.21 9.48
CA VAL A 215 8.45 -27.30 10.27
C VAL A 215 9.22 -27.59 11.56
N ALA A 216 10.56 -27.54 11.52
CA ALA A 216 11.38 -27.76 12.71
C ALA A 216 11.12 -26.71 13.79
N LEU A 217 11.00 -25.44 13.41
CA LEU A 217 10.71 -24.34 14.33
C LEU A 217 9.27 -24.37 14.85
N MET A 218 8.30 -24.80 14.04
CA MET A 218 6.92 -25.04 14.46
C MET A 218 6.81 -26.02 15.63
N TYR A 219 7.70 -27.02 15.70
CA TYR A 219 7.73 -27.97 16.82
C TYR A 219 8.30 -27.41 18.13
N LEU A 220 9.04 -26.29 18.06
CA LEU A 220 9.68 -25.71 19.23
C LEU A 220 8.75 -24.78 20.02
N VAL A 221 7.73 -24.24 19.37
CA VAL A 221 6.81 -23.29 19.99
C VAL A 221 5.52 -23.97 20.46
N GLY A 222 4.93 -23.45 21.53
CA GLY A 222 3.64 -23.97 22.02
C GLY A 222 2.45 -23.57 21.17
N ASN A 223 2.57 -22.45 20.45
CA ASN A 223 1.49 -21.93 19.59
C ASN A 223 1.93 -21.84 18.12
N PRO A 224 2.12 -22.98 17.43
CA PRO A 224 2.41 -22.97 15.99
C PRO A 224 1.20 -22.47 15.20
N ARG A 225 1.44 -21.59 14.22
CA ARG A 225 0.42 -20.98 13.37
C ARG A 225 0.84 -21.09 11.88
N PRO A 226 0.74 -22.27 11.28
CA PRO A 226 0.96 -22.44 9.85
C PRO A 226 0.08 -21.45 9.08
N THR A 227 0.71 -20.60 8.26
CA THR A 227 0.07 -19.51 7.54
C THR A 227 0.09 -19.81 6.06
N ASN A 228 -1.08 -19.93 5.41
CA ASN A 228 -1.19 -20.35 4.00
C ASN A 228 -0.32 -21.57 3.62
N PRO A 229 -0.19 -22.61 4.48
CA PRO A 229 0.77 -23.68 4.27
C PRO A 229 0.43 -24.51 3.05
N GLU A 230 1.46 -24.95 2.33
CA GLU A 230 1.40 -25.92 1.25
C GLU A 230 2.29 -27.12 1.59
N GLY A 231 2.37 -28.10 0.71
CA GLY A 231 3.30 -29.22 0.77
C GLY A 231 3.36 -29.97 2.11
N LYS A 232 4.55 -30.14 2.62
CA LYS A 232 4.85 -30.87 3.89
C LYS A 232 4.31 -30.12 5.09
N MET A 233 4.41 -28.78 5.14
CA MET A 233 3.88 -27.97 6.25
C MET A 233 2.38 -28.21 6.43
N ALA A 234 1.59 -28.16 5.33
CA ALA A 234 0.15 -28.40 5.39
C ALA A 234 -0.18 -29.81 5.88
N ALA A 235 0.57 -30.82 5.42
CA ALA A 235 0.38 -32.21 5.85
C ALA A 235 0.71 -32.42 7.33
N VAL A 236 1.79 -31.79 7.83
CA VAL A 236 2.18 -31.85 9.24
C VAL A 236 1.15 -31.12 10.10
N ALA A 237 0.74 -29.91 9.72
CA ALA A 237 -0.24 -29.12 10.44
C ALA A 237 -1.56 -29.91 10.64
N LYS A 238 -2.06 -30.54 9.56
CA LYS A 238 -3.25 -31.38 9.61
C LYS A 238 -3.08 -32.58 10.55
N ARG A 239 -1.94 -33.30 10.47
CA ARG A 239 -1.67 -34.46 11.35
C ARG A 239 -1.55 -34.07 12.82
N ARG A 240 -1.00 -32.90 13.11
CA ARG A 240 -0.78 -32.41 14.47
C ARG A 240 -1.98 -31.66 15.04
N GLY A 241 -2.97 -31.34 14.22
CA GLY A 241 -4.10 -30.51 14.62
C GLY A 241 -3.71 -29.05 14.90
N TRP A 242 -2.64 -28.55 14.27
CA TRP A 242 -2.23 -27.16 14.41
C TRP A 242 -3.28 -26.23 13.77
N PRO A 243 -3.63 -25.12 14.42
CA PRO A 243 -4.53 -24.14 13.82
C PRO A 243 -3.89 -23.49 12.58
N ILE A 244 -4.55 -23.64 11.44
CA ILE A 244 -4.07 -23.11 10.16
C ILE A 244 -4.71 -21.75 9.92
N LEU A 245 -3.90 -20.74 9.59
CA LEU A 245 -4.34 -19.44 9.12
C LEU A 245 -4.36 -19.46 7.59
N ARG A 246 -5.54 -19.19 7.00
CA ARG A 246 -5.68 -19.05 5.56
C ARG A 246 -6.20 -17.66 5.24
N PHE A 247 -5.40 -16.93 4.48
CA PHE A 247 -5.78 -15.62 3.97
C PHE A 247 -6.11 -15.77 2.49
N THR A 248 -7.18 -15.11 2.05
CA THR A 248 -7.48 -14.95 0.62
C THR A 248 -6.50 -13.94 0.04
N SER A 249 -5.40 -14.47 -0.40
CA SER A 249 -4.15 -13.79 -0.56
C SER A 249 -4.13 -12.74 -1.66
N ARG A 250 -3.26 -11.77 -1.47
CA ARG A 250 -2.69 -10.87 -2.48
C ARG A 250 -1.78 -11.59 -3.50
N SER A 251 -1.91 -12.91 -3.66
CA SER A 251 -1.25 -13.60 -4.76
C SER A 251 -1.74 -12.96 -6.05
N SER A 252 -0.84 -12.68 -6.97
CA SER A 252 -1.21 -12.34 -8.34
C SER A 252 -2.25 -13.36 -8.76
N GLY A 253 -3.50 -12.94 -8.82
CA GLY A 253 -4.61 -13.84 -9.10
C GLY A 253 -4.26 -14.61 -10.35
N GLY A 254 -4.24 -15.94 -10.27
CA GLY A 254 -3.85 -16.78 -11.36
C GLY A 254 -4.66 -16.49 -12.63
N ILE A 255 -4.43 -17.22 -13.68
CA ILE A 255 -5.14 -17.08 -14.97
C ILE A 255 -6.66 -16.93 -14.77
N THR A 256 -7.23 -17.59 -13.78
CA THR A 256 -8.65 -17.46 -13.39
C THR A 256 -9.08 -16.05 -12.96
N ALA A 257 -8.28 -15.35 -12.17
CA ALA A 257 -8.62 -13.97 -11.77
C ALA A 257 -8.44 -13.00 -12.95
N GLN A 258 -7.46 -13.24 -13.81
CA GLN A 258 -7.30 -12.47 -15.05
C GLN A 258 -8.50 -12.66 -15.99
N LEU A 259 -8.95 -13.91 -16.19
CA LEU A 259 -10.13 -14.21 -17.00
C LEU A 259 -11.41 -13.61 -16.40
N ARG A 260 -11.59 -13.67 -15.08
CA ARG A 260 -12.71 -13.05 -14.38
C ARG A 260 -12.70 -11.52 -14.55
N THR A 261 -11.56 -10.90 -14.33
CA THR A 261 -11.41 -9.44 -14.53
C THR A 261 -11.67 -9.07 -15.99
N LEU A 262 -11.13 -9.84 -16.94
CA LEU A 262 -11.36 -9.61 -18.38
C LEU A 262 -12.86 -9.74 -18.72
N ALA A 263 -13.56 -10.74 -18.19
CA ALA A 263 -15.00 -10.89 -18.35
C ALA A 263 -15.78 -9.69 -17.76
N GLY A 264 -15.35 -9.24 -16.55
CA GLY A 264 -15.93 -8.06 -15.90
C GLY A 264 -15.68 -6.77 -16.70
N VAL A 265 -14.48 -6.55 -17.19
CA VAL A 265 -14.15 -5.42 -18.07
C VAL A 265 -14.90 -5.54 -19.41
N GLY A 266 -14.97 -6.73 -20.00
CA GLY A 266 -15.67 -6.97 -21.26
C GLY A 266 -17.17 -6.73 -21.17
N SER A 267 -17.77 -6.80 -19.99
CA SER A 267 -19.19 -6.46 -19.77
C SER A 267 -19.50 -4.98 -20.08
N VAL A 268 -18.49 -4.14 -20.22
CA VAL A 268 -18.66 -2.73 -20.63
C VAL A 268 -19.45 -2.62 -21.95
N VAL A 269 -19.21 -3.52 -22.90
CA VAL A 269 -19.86 -3.47 -24.22
C VAL A 269 -21.37 -3.70 -24.14
N PRO A 270 -21.89 -4.83 -23.60
CA PRO A 270 -23.32 -5.04 -23.50
C PRO A 270 -24.01 -4.04 -22.57
N VAL A 271 -23.34 -3.61 -21.48
CA VAL A 271 -23.89 -2.59 -20.58
C VAL A 271 -23.99 -1.21 -21.27
N ALA A 272 -22.99 -0.82 -22.07
CA ALA A 272 -23.04 0.42 -22.83
C ALA A 272 -24.16 0.38 -23.90
N ALA A 273 -24.36 -0.75 -24.56
CA ALA A 273 -25.46 -0.92 -25.50
C ALA A 273 -26.83 -0.80 -24.80
N GLY A 274 -27.01 -1.42 -23.62
CA GLY A 274 -28.20 -1.26 -22.79
C GLY A 274 -28.42 0.18 -22.34
N ALA A 275 -27.36 0.85 -21.91
CA ALA A 275 -27.39 2.27 -21.52
C ALA A 275 -27.83 3.19 -22.66
N LEU A 276 -27.31 2.93 -23.87
CA LEU A 276 -27.74 3.67 -25.08
C LEU A 276 -29.22 3.42 -25.37
N GLY A 277 -29.67 2.16 -25.32
CA GLY A 277 -31.09 1.79 -25.49
C GLY A 277 -32.01 2.50 -24.49
N ILE A 278 -31.64 2.52 -23.20
CA ILE A 278 -32.38 3.24 -22.15
C ILE A 278 -32.36 4.74 -22.42
N GLY A 279 -31.23 5.30 -22.79
CA GLY A 279 -31.10 6.72 -23.13
C GLY A 279 -32.03 7.15 -24.27
N LEU A 280 -32.10 6.34 -25.33
CA LEU A 280 -32.98 6.55 -26.47
C LEU A 280 -34.45 6.39 -26.12
N LEU A 281 -34.85 5.29 -25.47
CA LEU A 281 -36.21 5.00 -25.06
C LEU A 281 -36.80 6.06 -24.11
N THR A 282 -35.97 6.52 -23.17
CA THR A 282 -36.38 7.50 -22.17
C THR A 282 -36.14 8.94 -22.59
N ARG A 283 -35.53 9.17 -23.77
CA ARG A 283 -35.08 10.47 -24.25
C ARG A 283 -34.22 11.22 -23.22
N SER A 284 -33.45 10.48 -22.43
CA SER A 284 -32.63 11.02 -21.34
C SER A 284 -31.27 10.37 -21.33
N ARG A 285 -30.27 11.11 -21.81
CA ARG A 285 -28.86 10.68 -21.72
C ARG A 285 -28.50 10.32 -20.28
N ARG A 286 -28.97 11.09 -19.29
CA ARG A 286 -28.65 10.88 -17.87
C ARG A 286 -29.16 9.53 -17.35
N ARG A 287 -30.35 9.09 -17.75
CA ARG A 287 -30.84 7.76 -17.37
C ARG A 287 -29.98 6.64 -17.96
N GLY A 288 -29.49 6.80 -19.19
CA GLY A 288 -28.53 5.87 -19.79
C GLY A 288 -27.22 5.82 -19.01
N VAL A 289 -26.64 6.99 -18.66
CA VAL A 289 -25.41 7.08 -17.84
C VAL A 289 -25.61 6.44 -16.46
N ASN A 290 -26.71 6.71 -15.78
CA ASN A 290 -27.01 6.12 -14.47
C ASN A 290 -27.11 4.59 -14.55
N PHE A 291 -27.79 4.07 -15.58
CA PHE A 291 -27.83 2.62 -15.80
C PHE A 291 -26.44 2.05 -16.03
N PHE A 292 -25.63 2.72 -16.83
CA PHE A 292 -24.25 2.30 -17.11
C PHE A 292 -23.43 2.23 -15.82
N THR A 293 -23.39 3.30 -15.04
CA THR A 293 -22.56 3.39 -13.84
C THR A 293 -22.97 2.35 -12.79
N ALA A 294 -24.24 2.23 -12.51
CA ALA A 294 -24.77 1.27 -11.54
C ALA A 294 -24.50 -0.18 -11.96
N THR A 295 -24.77 -0.49 -13.25
CA THR A 295 -24.71 -1.87 -13.74
C THR A 295 -23.28 -2.33 -13.99
N TRP A 296 -22.45 -1.51 -14.68
CA TRP A 296 -21.09 -1.92 -15.03
C TRP A 296 -20.19 -2.08 -13.81
N SER A 297 -20.23 -1.14 -12.86
CA SER A 297 -19.43 -1.24 -11.63
C SER A 297 -19.79 -2.51 -10.85
N GLN A 298 -21.09 -2.80 -10.72
CA GLN A 298 -21.57 -4.01 -10.04
C GLN A 298 -21.16 -5.29 -10.78
N MET A 299 -21.31 -5.32 -12.11
CA MET A 299 -20.92 -6.48 -12.92
C MET A 299 -19.42 -6.74 -12.87
N LEU A 300 -18.60 -5.69 -12.91
CA LEU A 300 -17.13 -5.81 -12.81
C LEU A 300 -16.71 -6.42 -11.46
N LEU A 301 -17.26 -5.92 -10.35
CA LEU A 301 -16.99 -6.47 -9.01
C LEU A 301 -17.45 -7.91 -8.89
N THR A 302 -18.69 -8.21 -9.28
CA THR A 302 -19.28 -9.56 -9.19
C THR A 302 -18.51 -10.56 -10.07
N ALA A 303 -18.22 -10.22 -11.32
CA ALA A 303 -17.46 -11.09 -12.22
C ALA A 303 -16.05 -11.36 -11.68
N SER A 304 -15.42 -10.36 -11.05
CA SER A 304 -14.12 -10.50 -10.41
C SER A 304 -14.17 -11.30 -9.09
N GLY A 305 -15.37 -11.62 -8.57
CA GLY A 305 -15.55 -12.32 -7.29
C GLY A 305 -15.35 -11.42 -6.08
N VAL A 306 -15.52 -10.10 -6.25
CA VAL A 306 -15.40 -9.11 -5.17
C VAL A 306 -16.75 -8.96 -4.49
N GLN A 307 -16.74 -9.03 -3.15
CA GLN A 307 -17.89 -8.78 -2.29
C GLN A 307 -17.64 -7.51 -1.48
N LEU A 308 -18.69 -6.74 -1.24
CA LEU A 308 -18.64 -5.55 -0.39
C LEU A 308 -19.40 -5.83 0.89
N ASN A 309 -18.75 -5.57 2.02
CA ASN A 309 -19.37 -5.55 3.35
C ASN A 309 -19.54 -4.08 3.73
N VAL A 310 -20.77 -3.57 3.74
CA VAL A 310 -21.04 -2.14 3.86
C VAL A 310 -21.78 -1.84 5.15
N LEU A 311 -21.22 -0.91 5.94
CA LEU A 311 -21.88 -0.33 7.11
C LEU A 311 -22.35 1.08 6.77
N GLY A 312 -23.58 1.43 7.17
CA GLY A 312 -24.15 2.76 6.95
C GLY A 312 -24.56 3.01 5.48
N GLU A 313 -25.03 1.97 4.75
CA GLU A 313 -25.43 2.09 3.34
C GLU A 313 -26.53 3.16 3.14
N GLU A 314 -27.40 3.37 4.13
CA GLU A 314 -28.47 4.38 4.14
C GLU A 314 -27.93 5.81 3.97
N ASN A 315 -26.70 6.08 4.40
CA ASN A 315 -26.07 7.39 4.27
C ASN A 315 -25.73 7.77 2.82
N LEU A 316 -25.68 6.79 1.89
CA LEU A 316 -25.50 7.05 0.47
C LEU A 316 -26.65 7.84 -0.16
N THR A 317 -27.83 7.76 0.45
CA THR A 317 -29.05 8.39 -0.05
C THR A 317 -29.64 9.44 0.89
N ALA A 318 -29.11 9.57 2.11
CA ALA A 318 -29.63 10.45 3.17
C ALA A 318 -29.74 11.91 2.74
N GLN A 319 -28.74 12.43 2.04
CA GLN A 319 -28.74 13.79 1.48
C GLN A 319 -28.02 13.80 0.13
N ARG A 320 -28.70 14.27 -0.94
CA ARG A 320 -28.13 14.39 -2.28
C ARG A 320 -28.65 15.67 -2.96
N PRO A 321 -27.83 16.37 -3.78
CA PRO A 321 -26.44 16.02 -4.12
C PRO A 321 -25.49 16.18 -2.93
N ALA A 322 -24.39 15.41 -2.95
CA ALA A 322 -23.36 15.41 -1.91
C ALA A 322 -21.97 15.28 -2.53
N VAL A 323 -20.94 15.65 -1.78
CA VAL A 323 -19.55 15.33 -2.11
C VAL A 323 -19.18 14.05 -1.39
N PHE A 324 -19.14 12.93 -2.12
CA PHE A 324 -18.66 11.65 -1.64
C PHE A 324 -17.13 11.64 -1.67
N ILE A 325 -16.51 11.59 -0.51
CA ILE A 325 -15.05 11.51 -0.39
C ILE A 325 -14.64 10.11 0.07
N PHE A 326 -13.53 9.58 -0.46
CA PHE A 326 -13.04 8.24 -0.11
C PHE A 326 -11.52 8.20 -0.06
N ASN A 327 -10.94 7.34 0.78
CA ASN A 327 -9.50 7.08 0.80
C ASN A 327 -9.11 6.24 -0.43
N HIS A 328 -7.98 6.59 -1.06
CA HIS A 328 -7.60 6.03 -2.36
C HIS A 328 -6.35 5.15 -2.27
N ARG A 329 -6.53 3.84 -2.42
CA ARG A 329 -5.50 2.81 -2.31
C ARG A 329 -5.08 2.24 -3.66
N ASN A 330 -6.06 1.87 -4.50
CA ASN A 330 -5.81 1.21 -5.77
C ASN A 330 -6.81 1.64 -6.86
N GLN A 331 -6.74 0.98 -8.02
CA GLN A 331 -7.62 1.31 -9.15
C GLN A 331 -9.05 0.79 -8.98
N ALA A 332 -9.32 -0.11 -8.04
CA ALA A 332 -10.66 -0.63 -7.80
C ALA A 332 -11.52 0.33 -6.94
N ASP A 333 -10.91 1.24 -6.15
CA ASP A 333 -11.67 2.13 -5.26
C ASP A 333 -12.74 2.95 -5.99
N PRO A 334 -12.47 3.61 -7.14
CA PRO A 334 -13.52 4.32 -7.88
C PRO A 334 -14.64 3.40 -8.37
N VAL A 335 -14.34 2.14 -8.68
CA VAL A 335 -15.34 1.14 -9.09
C VAL A 335 -16.22 0.74 -7.90
N ILE A 336 -15.61 0.53 -6.73
CA ILE A 336 -16.32 0.23 -5.48
C ILE A 336 -17.27 1.39 -5.15
N VAL A 337 -16.76 2.62 -5.11
CA VAL A 337 -17.55 3.81 -4.78
C VAL A 337 -18.65 4.04 -5.82
N GLY A 338 -18.35 3.83 -7.12
CA GLY A 338 -19.34 3.91 -8.19
C GLY A 338 -20.47 2.88 -8.07
N ALA A 339 -20.15 1.65 -7.65
CA ALA A 339 -21.14 0.60 -7.39
C ALA A 339 -22.05 0.94 -6.20
N LEU A 340 -21.54 1.67 -5.20
CA LEU A 340 -22.28 2.11 -4.01
C LEU A 340 -23.18 3.32 -4.32
N ILE A 341 -22.64 4.37 -4.94
CA ILE A 341 -23.40 5.61 -5.23
C ILE A 341 -24.46 5.38 -6.31
N ARG A 342 -24.19 4.49 -7.24
CA ARG A 342 -25.04 4.04 -8.36
C ARG A 342 -25.37 5.10 -9.39
N ASP A 343 -26.08 6.17 -9.00
CA ASP A 343 -26.66 7.13 -9.94
C ASP A 343 -26.38 8.60 -9.59
N ASN A 344 -26.62 9.49 -10.53
CA ASN A 344 -26.54 10.95 -10.38
C ASN A 344 -25.24 11.45 -9.74
N TRP A 345 -24.12 10.97 -10.23
CA TRP A 345 -22.80 11.43 -9.80
C TRP A 345 -21.85 11.66 -10.98
N VAL A 346 -20.81 12.42 -10.72
CA VAL A 346 -19.66 12.63 -11.61
C VAL A 346 -18.37 12.42 -10.84
N ALA A 347 -17.35 11.87 -11.50
CA ALA A 347 -16.03 11.69 -10.91
C ALA A 347 -15.13 12.89 -11.18
N VAL A 348 -14.22 13.14 -10.25
CA VAL A 348 -13.13 14.09 -10.42
C VAL A 348 -11.82 13.33 -10.53
N GLY A 349 -11.18 13.43 -11.69
CA GLY A 349 -9.94 12.72 -12.03
C GLY A 349 -8.74 13.64 -12.26
N LYS A 350 -7.58 13.03 -12.48
CA LYS A 350 -6.36 13.71 -12.93
C LYS A 350 -6.43 14.03 -14.42
N LYS A 351 -5.87 15.19 -14.84
CA LYS A 351 -5.82 15.65 -16.24
C LYS A 351 -5.16 14.64 -17.17
N GLU A 352 -4.13 13.94 -16.72
CA GLU A 352 -3.38 12.96 -17.50
C GLU A 352 -4.25 11.77 -17.94
N LEU A 353 -5.32 11.47 -17.18
CA LEU A 353 -6.27 10.40 -17.51
C LEU A 353 -7.20 10.79 -18.68
N GLU A 354 -7.33 12.07 -19.00
CA GLU A 354 -8.13 12.53 -20.15
C GLU A 354 -7.58 12.05 -21.48
N GLY A 355 -6.25 11.90 -21.58
CA GLY A 355 -5.55 11.37 -22.75
C GLY A 355 -5.53 9.84 -22.84
N ASP A 356 -5.95 9.13 -21.79
CA ASP A 356 -6.03 7.67 -21.80
C ASP A 356 -7.20 7.20 -22.68
N PRO A 357 -6.99 6.27 -23.64
CA PRO A 357 -8.03 5.84 -24.57
C PRO A 357 -9.29 5.28 -23.88
N ILE A 358 -9.13 4.60 -22.73
CA ILE A 358 -10.23 3.99 -22.00
C ILE A 358 -10.77 4.96 -20.96
N MET A 359 -9.93 5.47 -20.06
CA MET A 359 -10.34 6.34 -18.95
C MET A 359 -10.83 7.70 -19.44
N GLY A 360 -10.21 8.29 -20.46
CA GLY A 360 -10.64 9.54 -21.06
C GLY A 360 -11.98 9.41 -21.77
N THR A 361 -12.19 8.32 -22.52
CA THR A 361 -13.48 8.05 -23.18
C THR A 361 -14.57 7.81 -22.14
N LEU A 362 -14.31 6.96 -21.13
CA LEU A 362 -15.24 6.70 -20.03
C LEU A 362 -15.58 7.99 -19.27
N GLY A 363 -14.56 8.80 -18.97
CA GLY A 363 -14.73 10.08 -18.29
C GLY A 363 -15.65 11.04 -19.05
N LYS A 364 -15.53 11.13 -20.37
CA LYS A 364 -16.42 11.94 -21.22
C LYS A 364 -17.87 11.41 -21.22
N VAL A 365 -18.04 10.08 -21.24
CA VAL A 365 -19.37 9.47 -21.17
C VAL A 365 -20.03 9.74 -19.81
N LEU A 366 -19.25 9.74 -18.74
CA LEU A 366 -19.71 9.94 -17.35
C LEU A 366 -19.77 11.42 -16.93
N ASP A 367 -19.52 12.36 -17.83
CA ASP A 367 -19.41 13.80 -17.52
C ASP A 367 -18.36 14.12 -16.44
N SER A 368 -17.32 13.27 -16.32
CA SER A 368 -16.24 13.44 -15.34
C SER A 368 -15.44 14.70 -15.60
N VAL A 369 -14.98 15.36 -14.54
CA VAL A 369 -14.14 16.55 -14.65
C VAL A 369 -12.68 16.17 -14.35
N PHE A 370 -11.78 16.56 -15.25
CA PHE A 370 -10.35 16.31 -15.11
C PHE A 370 -9.63 17.58 -14.63
N ILE A 371 -8.92 17.47 -13.49
CA ILE A 371 -8.23 18.60 -12.87
C ILE A 371 -6.73 18.56 -13.21
N ASP A 372 -6.24 19.66 -13.80
CA ASP A 372 -4.82 19.93 -13.95
C ASP A 372 -4.28 20.48 -12.61
N ARG A 373 -3.51 19.67 -11.90
CA ARG A 373 -2.99 20.00 -10.56
C ARG A 373 -1.70 20.79 -10.59
N ASP A 374 -1.02 20.77 -11.74
CA ASP A 374 0.25 21.45 -11.94
C ASP A 374 0.04 22.89 -12.43
N ASN A 375 -1.20 23.22 -12.87
CA ASN A 375 -1.62 24.57 -13.26
C ASN A 375 -2.73 25.10 -12.33
N PRO A 376 -2.42 25.97 -11.36
CA PRO A 376 -3.41 26.50 -10.41
C PRO A 376 -4.61 27.19 -11.05
N ALA A 377 -4.41 27.93 -12.15
CA ALA A 377 -5.50 28.64 -12.83
C ALA A 377 -6.46 27.65 -13.51
N ALA A 378 -5.92 26.63 -14.20
CA ALA A 378 -6.72 25.58 -14.81
C ALA A 378 -7.42 24.70 -13.74
N ALA A 379 -6.79 24.49 -12.60
CA ALA A 379 -7.42 23.80 -11.48
C ALA A 379 -8.63 24.54 -10.92
N VAL A 380 -8.57 25.85 -10.81
CA VAL A 380 -9.71 26.69 -10.38
C VAL A 380 -10.86 26.60 -11.39
N GLU A 381 -10.57 26.70 -12.69
CA GLU A 381 -11.59 26.58 -13.74
C GLU A 381 -12.24 25.18 -13.72
N SER A 382 -11.45 24.11 -13.55
CA SER A 382 -12.00 22.76 -13.40
C SER A 382 -12.91 22.65 -12.16
N LEU A 383 -12.59 23.32 -11.04
CA LEU A 383 -13.44 23.34 -9.85
C LEU A 383 -14.79 24.02 -10.14
N HIS A 384 -14.82 25.13 -10.89
CA HIS A 384 -16.07 25.76 -11.31
C HIS A 384 -16.95 24.84 -12.14
N GLN A 385 -16.37 24.04 -13.04
CA GLN A 385 -17.13 23.03 -13.78
C GLN A 385 -17.74 21.98 -12.85
N VAL A 386 -17.01 21.54 -11.82
CA VAL A 386 -17.54 20.60 -10.82
C VAL A 386 -18.67 21.24 -10.00
N GLU A 387 -18.54 22.49 -9.59
CA GLU A 387 -19.59 23.24 -8.89
C GLU A 387 -20.86 23.33 -9.74
N GLU A 388 -20.73 23.59 -11.03
CA GLU A 388 -21.86 23.66 -11.96
C GLU A 388 -22.58 22.29 -12.05
N ARG A 389 -21.82 21.17 -12.12
CA ARG A 389 -22.42 19.83 -12.08
C ARG A 389 -23.19 19.59 -10.78
N ALA A 390 -22.64 20.03 -9.65
CA ALA A 390 -23.30 19.92 -8.35
C ALA A 390 -24.60 20.76 -8.28
N ARG A 391 -24.59 21.99 -8.82
CA ARG A 391 -25.81 22.82 -8.94
C ARG A 391 -26.89 22.18 -9.84
N GLN A 392 -26.48 21.38 -10.81
CA GLN A 392 -27.39 20.57 -11.65
C GLN A 392 -27.96 19.33 -10.93
N GLY A 393 -27.69 19.15 -9.64
CA GLY A 393 -28.18 18.05 -8.83
C GLY A 393 -27.34 16.78 -8.90
N LEU A 394 -26.09 16.86 -9.39
CA LEU A 394 -25.18 15.72 -9.45
C LEU A 394 -24.27 15.69 -8.23
N SER A 395 -24.17 14.54 -7.61
CA SER A 395 -23.18 14.29 -6.55
C SER A 395 -21.77 14.19 -7.12
N ILE A 396 -20.77 14.50 -6.31
CA ILE A 396 -19.38 14.52 -6.73
C ILE A 396 -18.64 13.38 -6.03
N MET A 397 -17.96 12.55 -6.78
CA MET A 397 -17.08 11.48 -6.27
C MET A 397 -15.62 11.90 -6.40
N ILE A 398 -14.91 12.02 -5.28
CA ILE A 398 -13.54 12.52 -5.29
C ILE A 398 -12.70 11.92 -4.14
N ALA A 399 -11.44 11.56 -4.42
CA ALA A 399 -10.48 11.20 -3.40
C ALA A 399 -9.75 12.46 -2.88
N PRO A 400 -9.94 12.86 -1.61
CA PRO A 400 -9.40 14.11 -1.08
C PRO A 400 -7.88 14.08 -0.90
N GLU A 401 -7.25 12.92 -0.85
CA GLU A 401 -5.80 12.75 -0.84
C GLU A 401 -5.14 13.23 -2.14
N GLY A 402 -5.91 13.22 -3.21
CA GLY A 402 -5.47 13.70 -4.51
C GLY A 402 -4.53 12.75 -5.26
N THR A 403 -4.04 11.71 -4.65
CA THR A 403 -3.22 10.66 -5.26
C THR A 403 -3.37 9.37 -4.47
N ARG A 404 -3.04 8.24 -5.09
CA ARG A 404 -2.89 6.97 -4.38
C ARG A 404 -1.59 7.03 -3.59
N LEU A 405 -1.66 6.83 -2.29
CA LEU A 405 -0.47 6.77 -1.46
C LEU A 405 0.17 5.39 -1.49
N ASP A 406 1.47 5.33 -1.29
CA ASP A 406 2.23 4.09 -1.16
C ASP A 406 2.13 3.49 0.25
N THR A 407 1.54 4.25 1.19
CA THR A 407 1.38 3.86 2.59
C THR A 407 -0.05 3.45 2.89
N THR A 408 -0.26 2.62 3.92
CA THR A 408 -1.59 2.28 4.43
C THR A 408 -2.18 3.39 5.30
N SER A 409 -1.42 4.43 5.61
CA SER A 409 -1.87 5.60 6.35
C SER A 409 -2.71 6.52 5.47
N VAL A 410 -3.65 7.25 6.07
CA VAL A 410 -4.44 8.26 5.39
C VAL A 410 -3.59 9.51 5.17
N GLY A 411 -3.44 9.92 3.92
CA GLY A 411 -2.67 11.11 3.56
C GLY A 411 -3.33 12.43 3.97
N PRO A 412 -2.62 13.54 3.78
CA PRO A 412 -3.21 14.85 4.00
C PRO A 412 -4.31 15.13 2.96
N PHE A 413 -5.45 15.60 3.41
CA PHE A 413 -6.57 15.95 2.54
C PHE A 413 -6.36 17.33 1.89
N LYS A 414 -6.62 17.41 0.59
CA LYS A 414 -6.58 18.65 -0.18
C LYS A 414 -7.83 19.49 0.08
N LYS A 415 -7.68 20.83 0.09
CA LYS A 415 -8.79 21.76 0.37
C LYS A 415 -9.86 21.83 -0.72
N GLY A 416 -9.54 21.41 -1.95
CA GLY A 416 -10.43 21.53 -3.12
C GLY A 416 -11.83 20.95 -2.92
N PRO A 417 -11.96 19.65 -2.57
CA PRO A 417 -13.27 19.00 -2.36
C PRO A 417 -14.15 19.72 -1.31
N PHE A 418 -13.53 20.20 -0.26
CA PHE A 418 -14.22 20.85 0.85
C PHE A 418 -14.66 22.27 0.51
N ARG A 419 -13.81 23.04 -0.19
CA ARG A 419 -14.18 24.37 -0.72
C ARG A 419 -15.35 24.29 -1.69
N MET A 420 -15.35 23.30 -2.55
CA MET A 420 -16.44 23.03 -3.49
C MET A 420 -17.76 22.72 -2.75
N ALA A 421 -17.71 21.84 -1.73
CA ALA A 421 -18.87 21.56 -0.89
C ALA A 421 -19.45 22.84 -0.27
N MET A 422 -18.59 23.70 0.28
CA MET A 422 -18.98 25.00 0.84
C MET A 422 -19.56 25.95 -0.21
N ALA A 423 -18.93 26.05 -1.40
CA ALA A 423 -19.37 26.97 -2.46
C ALA A 423 -20.76 26.62 -3.03
N VAL A 424 -21.12 25.34 -3.01
CA VAL A 424 -22.42 24.87 -3.48
C VAL A 424 -23.42 24.68 -2.34
N GLY A 425 -22.95 24.58 -1.09
CA GLY A 425 -23.79 24.35 0.09
C GLY A 425 -24.31 22.91 0.20
N ILE A 426 -23.56 21.93 -0.33
CA ILE A 426 -23.91 20.49 -0.27
C ILE A 426 -23.06 19.76 0.78
N PRO A 427 -23.61 18.72 1.42
CA PRO A 427 -22.90 17.99 2.47
C PRO A 427 -21.75 17.16 1.90
N ILE A 428 -20.86 16.76 2.81
CA ILE A 428 -19.78 15.82 2.55
C ILE A 428 -20.17 14.47 3.14
N VAL A 429 -20.09 13.39 2.35
CA VAL A 429 -20.32 12.02 2.81
C VAL A 429 -18.99 11.26 2.79
N PRO A 430 -18.42 10.95 3.97
CA PRO A 430 -17.20 10.16 4.06
C PRO A 430 -17.46 8.67 3.77
N ILE A 431 -16.64 8.08 2.90
CA ILE A 431 -16.62 6.65 2.60
C ILE A 431 -15.24 6.12 2.96
N VAL A 432 -15.14 5.34 4.01
CA VAL A 432 -13.88 4.71 4.44
C VAL A 432 -13.81 3.31 3.87
N ILE A 433 -12.77 3.04 3.09
CA ILE A 433 -12.53 1.73 2.46
C ILE A 433 -11.37 1.05 3.16
N ARG A 434 -11.63 -0.15 3.67
CA ARG A 434 -10.63 -1.03 4.29
C ARG A 434 -10.39 -2.25 3.40
N ASN A 435 -9.17 -2.76 3.39
CA ASN A 435 -8.80 -4.02 2.71
C ASN A 435 -8.93 -4.02 1.17
N ALA A 436 -9.09 -2.87 0.51
CA ALA A 436 -9.17 -2.81 -0.97
C ALA A 436 -7.93 -3.40 -1.65
N GLU A 437 -6.80 -3.39 -0.96
CA GLU A 437 -5.56 -4.00 -1.42
C GLU A 437 -5.60 -5.54 -1.48
N ILE A 438 -6.56 -6.21 -0.83
CA ILE A 438 -6.79 -7.66 -0.97
C ILE A 438 -7.23 -7.97 -2.40
N ILE A 439 -8.11 -7.16 -2.96
CA ILE A 439 -8.66 -7.40 -4.29
C ILE A 439 -7.78 -6.88 -5.42
N ALA A 440 -6.95 -5.88 -5.18
CA ALA A 440 -6.03 -5.37 -6.21
C ALA A 440 -4.81 -4.70 -5.57
N ALA A 441 -3.61 -5.01 -6.08
CA ALA A 441 -2.43 -4.22 -5.76
C ALA A 441 -2.56 -2.80 -6.36
N ARG A 442 -1.86 -1.81 -5.80
CA ARG A 442 -1.94 -0.38 -6.15
C ARG A 442 -1.99 -0.08 -7.65
N ASN A 443 -1.16 -0.76 -8.43
CA ASN A 443 -1.03 -0.58 -9.88
C ASN A 443 -1.54 -1.78 -10.68
N SER A 444 -2.24 -2.71 -10.05
CA SER A 444 -2.81 -3.87 -10.73
C SER A 444 -4.04 -3.48 -11.52
N THR A 445 -4.14 -3.98 -12.73
CA THR A 445 -5.37 -3.96 -13.54
C THR A 445 -6.21 -5.22 -13.36
N THR A 446 -5.69 -6.21 -12.63
CA THR A 446 -6.38 -7.46 -12.33
C THR A 446 -6.96 -7.39 -10.92
N MET A 447 -8.22 -7.78 -10.78
CA MET A 447 -8.90 -7.93 -9.49
C MET A 447 -8.91 -9.39 -9.06
N ASN A 448 -8.59 -9.62 -7.79
CA ASN A 448 -8.71 -10.93 -7.14
C ASN A 448 -10.07 -11.04 -6.45
N PRO A 449 -10.63 -12.24 -6.31
CA PRO A 449 -11.75 -12.47 -5.42
C PRO A 449 -11.42 -12.07 -3.98
N GLY A 450 -12.38 -11.50 -3.28
CA GLY A 450 -12.19 -11.11 -1.88
C GLY A 450 -13.31 -10.20 -1.38
N THR A 451 -13.32 -9.96 -0.06
CA THR A 451 -14.27 -9.05 0.57
C THR A 451 -13.59 -7.73 0.92
N VAL A 452 -14.24 -6.64 0.57
CA VAL A 452 -13.81 -5.27 0.91
C VAL A 452 -14.80 -4.71 1.91
N ASP A 453 -14.30 -4.25 3.04
CA ASP A 453 -15.11 -3.58 4.06
C ASP A 453 -15.22 -2.09 3.75
N VAL A 454 -16.42 -1.55 3.82
CA VAL A 454 -16.73 -0.15 3.55
C VAL A 454 -17.61 0.41 4.66
N ALA A 455 -17.20 1.54 5.22
CA ALA A 455 -18.01 2.31 6.18
C ALA A 455 -18.42 3.64 5.53
N VAL A 456 -19.73 3.85 5.40
CA VAL A 456 -20.32 5.07 4.84
C VAL A 456 -20.87 5.89 5.98
N PHE A 457 -20.23 7.00 6.29
CA PHE A 457 -20.59 7.84 7.43
C PHE A 457 -21.75 8.81 7.09
N PRO A 458 -22.50 9.29 8.10
CA PRO A 458 -23.54 10.28 7.92
C PRO A 458 -23.06 11.54 7.20
N PRO A 459 -23.95 12.24 6.47
CA PRO A 459 -23.58 13.48 5.79
C PRO A 459 -23.11 14.56 6.78
N ILE A 460 -21.93 15.15 6.53
CA ILE A 460 -21.36 16.24 7.29
C ILE A 460 -21.84 17.56 6.68
N SER A 461 -22.59 18.36 7.43
CA SER A 461 -23.01 19.69 6.99
C SER A 461 -21.80 20.63 6.92
N VAL A 462 -21.73 21.42 5.85
CA VAL A 462 -20.71 22.48 5.68
C VAL A 462 -21.28 23.89 5.91
N ALA A 463 -22.52 24.00 6.38
CA ALA A 463 -23.24 25.28 6.52
C ALA A 463 -22.51 26.26 7.47
N ASP A 464 -21.89 25.74 8.52
CA ASP A 464 -21.16 26.53 9.52
C ASP A 464 -19.64 26.66 9.22
N TRP A 465 -19.18 26.17 8.07
CA TRP A 465 -17.77 26.20 7.72
C TRP A 465 -17.39 27.55 7.13
N THR A 466 -16.25 28.09 7.55
CA THR A 466 -15.67 29.32 7.01
C THR A 466 -14.27 29.06 6.47
N VAL A 467 -13.71 30.00 5.73
CA VAL A 467 -12.34 29.88 5.20
C VAL A 467 -11.31 29.75 6.33
N GLU A 468 -11.57 30.40 7.46
CA GLU A 468 -10.72 30.39 8.66
C GLU A 468 -10.75 29.02 9.35
N THR A 469 -11.92 28.38 9.45
CA THR A 469 -12.09 27.08 10.13
C THR A 469 -11.83 25.90 9.21
N LEU A 470 -11.74 26.12 7.90
CA LEU A 470 -11.65 25.05 6.90
C LEU A 470 -10.51 24.06 7.17
N SER A 471 -9.33 24.53 7.57
CA SER A 471 -8.18 23.64 7.79
C SER A 471 -8.39 22.72 8.99
N ASP A 472 -9.02 23.22 10.05
CA ASP A 472 -9.31 22.45 11.26
C ASP A 472 -10.42 21.42 10.97
N ARG A 473 -11.46 21.83 10.21
CA ARG A 473 -12.53 20.91 9.76
C ARG A 473 -12.04 19.77 8.88
N ILE A 474 -11.11 20.07 7.96
CA ILE A 474 -10.48 19.03 7.12
C ILE A 474 -9.66 18.06 7.99
N ALA A 475 -8.96 18.55 9.00
CA ALA A 475 -8.21 17.72 9.93
C ALA A 475 -9.14 16.80 10.74
N GLU A 476 -10.30 17.30 11.21
CA GLU A 476 -11.32 16.51 11.90
C GLU A 476 -11.88 15.40 10.99
N VAL A 477 -12.26 15.74 9.75
CA VAL A 477 -12.72 14.74 8.77
C VAL A 477 -11.65 13.69 8.47
N ARG A 478 -10.38 14.11 8.34
CA ARG A 478 -9.28 13.17 8.14
C ARG A 478 -9.08 12.26 9.35
N GLN A 479 -9.24 12.80 10.57
CA GLN A 479 -9.11 12.01 11.80
C GLN A 479 -10.16 10.91 11.87
N LEU A 480 -11.41 11.18 11.45
CA LEU A 480 -12.45 10.14 11.33
C LEU A 480 -11.96 8.93 10.50
N TYR A 481 -11.26 9.16 9.36
CA TYR A 481 -10.70 8.07 8.56
C TYR A 481 -9.61 7.31 9.31
N ILE A 482 -8.74 8.04 10.02
CA ILE A 482 -7.64 7.43 10.78
C ILE A 482 -8.20 6.55 11.89
N ASP A 483 -9.15 7.06 12.67
CA ASP A 483 -9.75 6.36 13.81
C ASP A 483 -10.53 5.13 13.34
N THR A 484 -11.35 5.27 12.28
CA THR A 484 -12.09 4.14 11.68
C THR A 484 -11.17 3.03 11.18
N LEU A 485 -10.04 3.38 10.54
CA LEU A 485 -9.09 2.39 10.02
C LEU A 485 -8.24 1.76 11.15
N ALA A 486 -8.07 2.46 12.27
CA ALA A 486 -7.36 1.96 13.43
C ALA A 486 -8.24 1.00 14.25
N ASP A 487 -9.51 1.34 14.43
CA ASP A 487 -10.52 0.54 15.15
C ASP A 487 -11.76 0.39 14.25
N TRP A 488 -11.80 -0.72 13.51
CA TRP A 488 -12.84 -0.93 12.50
C TRP A 488 -14.18 -1.29 13.15
N PRO A 489 -15.27 -0.56 12.86
CA PRO A 489 -16.58 -0.86 13.39
C PRO A 489 -17.12 -2.21 12.87
N VAL A 490 -17.78 -2.97 13.73
CA VAL A 490 -18.28 -4.32 13.39
C VAL A 490 -19.78 -4.30 13.07
N ASP A 491 -20.58 -3.68 13.92
CA ASP A 491 -22.05 -3.71 13.78
C ASP A 491 -22.65 -2.33 13.53
N GLU A 492 -22.12 -1.28 14.17
CA GLU A 492 -22.62 0.10 14.07
C GLU A 492 -21.47 1.08 13.83
N LEU A 493 -21.76 2.17 13.14
CA LEU A 493 -20.79 3.23 12.93
C LEU A 493 -20.56 3.99 14.24
N PRO A 494 -19.27 4.27 14.59
CA PRO A 494 -18.97 5.05 15.79
C PRO A 494 -19.48 6.48 15.63
N ASP A 495 -20.02 7.02 16.72
CA ASP A 495 -20.28 8.46 16.80
C ASP A 495 -18.95 9.21 16.84
N HIS A 496 -18.82 10.26 16.06
CA HIS A 496 -17.57 11.00 15.93
C HIS A 496 -17.78 12.48 16.17
N ASP A 497 -16.82 13.09 16.86
CA ASP A 497 -16.79 14.51 17.22
C ASP A 497 -17.04 15.49 16.06
N VAL A 498 -16.76 15.07 14.82
CA VAL A 498 -17.00 15.87 13.60
C VAL A 498 -18.47 16.30 13.43
N TYR A 499 -19.41 15.53 14.03
CA TYR A 499 -20.85 15.82 13.99
C TYR A 499 -21.31 16.73 15.12
N HIS A 500 -20.57 16.86 16.23
CA HIS A 500 -21.02 17.48 17.46
C HIS A 500 -20.28 18.78 17.83
N LYS A 501 -19.07 18.98 17.33
CA LYS A 501 -18.29 20.17 17.67
C LYS A 501 -18.68 21.39 16.85
N LYS A 502 -19.36 22.35 17.51
CA LYS A 502 -19.27 23.75 17.07
C LYS A 502 -17.80 24.18 17.18
N PRO A 503 -17.23 24.87 16.16
CA PRO A 503 -15.85 25.33 16.23
C PRO A 503 -15.63 26.13 17.50
N ALA A 504 -14.66 25.74 18.32
CA ALA A 504 -14.28 26.50 19.48
C ALA A 504 -13.88 27.92 19.02
N PRO A 505 -14.41 28.98 19.63
CA PRO A 505 -14.00 30.34 19.29
C PRO A 505 -12.49 30.43 19.49
N ARG A 506 -11.76 30.71 18.43
CA ARG A 506 -10.32 30.95 18.50
C ARG A 506 -10.07 31.99 19.57
N LYS A 507 -9.35 31.63 20.65
CA LYS A 507 -8.81 32.63 21.58
C LYS A 507 -8.04 33.64 20.72
N ALA A 508 -8.56 34.86 20.66
CA ALA A 508 -7.91 35.97 19.97
C ALA A 508 -6.46 35.98 20.41
N ALA A 509 -5.54 35.91 19.48
CA ALA A 509 -4.12 36.02 19.77
C ALA A 509 -3.94 37.30 20.59
N ALA A 510 -3.54 37.14 21.83
CA ALA A 510 -3.29 38.25 22.72
C ALA A 510 -2.32 39.18 22.01
N LYS A 511 -2.79 40.38 21.65
CA LYS A 511 -1.94 41.47 21.17
C LYS A 511 -0.89 41.66 22.23
N THR A 512 0.33 41.22 21.98
CA THR A 512 1.49 41.55 22.81
C THR A 512 1.61 43.06 22.85
N ALA A 513 1.39 43.61 24.03
CA ALA A 513 1.61 45.02 24.31
C ALA A 513 3.10 45.37 24.06
N PRO A 514 3.41 46.58 23.58
CA PRO A 514 4.79 46.95 23.28
C PRO A 514 5.62 46.98 24.58
N ALA A 515 6.68 46.19 24.61
CA ALA A 515 7.63 46.13 25.69
C ALA A 515 8.30 47.52 25.87
N LYS A 516 8.18 48.09 27.08
CA LYS A 516 8.89 49.29 27.54
C LYS A 516 10.40 49.09 27.37
N LYS A 517 11.05 50.03 26.67
CA LYS A 517 12.49 50.19 26.61
C LYS A 517 13.08 50.30 28.02
N ALA A 518 13.87 49.32 28.42
CA ALA A 518 14.83 49.46 29.51
C ALA A 518 16.20 49.75 28.91
N ALA A 519 16.74 50.89 29.27
CA ALA A 519 18.09 51.33 28.88
C ALA A 519 19.14 50.48 29.59
N ALA A 520 20.03 49.85 28.85
CA ALA A 520 21.26 49.29 29.39
C ALA A 520 22.46 49.82 28.58
N LYS A 521 23.44 50.24 29.36
CA LYS A 521 24.66 50.96 29.02
C LYS A 521 25.54 50.24 28.00
N ALA A 522 26.13 51.03 27.11
CA ALA A 522 27.12 50.67 26.13
C ALA A 522 28.49 50.31 26.72
N ALA A 523 29.15 49.33 26.16
CA ALA A 523 30.60 49.15 26.17
C ALA A 523 31.06 48.74 24.75
N PRO A 524 32.30 49.09 24.31
CA PRO A 524 32.58 49.42 22.92
C PRO A 524 33.03 48.22 22.06
N VAL A 525 32.56 48.27 20.81
CA VAL A 525 32.90 47.33 19.74
C VAL A 525 34.25 47.68 19.11
N LYS A 526 35.16 46.70 19.01
CA LYS A 526 36.34 46.77 18.14
C LYS A 526 35.94 46.46 16.69
N LYS A 527 36.24 47.38 15.79
CA LYS A 527 36.16 47.26 14.33
C LYS A 527 37.16 46.22 13.82
N ALA A 528 36.74 45.32 12.96
CA ALA A 528 37.58 44.61 12.02
C ALA A 528 37.06 44.90 10.61
N GLN A 529 37.98 45.32 9.77
CA GLN A 529 37.78 45.92 8.45
C GLN A 529 37.39 44.88 7.40
N ALA A 530 36.48 45.28 6.54
CA ALA A 530 36.19 44.63 5.27
C ALA A 530 37.26 44.97 4.22
N LYS A 531 37.76 44.00 3.48
CA LYS A 531 38.49 44.19 2.22
C LYS A 531 37.57 43.84 1.05
N LYS A 532 37.21 44.84 0.29
CA LYS A 532 36.70 44.75 -1.09
C LYS A 532 37.84 44.36 -2.02
N ALA A 533 37.62 43.47 -2.94
CA ALA A 533 38.36 43.38 -4.20
C ALA A 533 37.37 43.27 -5.35
N ALA A 534 37.39 44.29 -6.16
CA ALA A 534 36.74 44.37 -7.47
C ALA A 534 37.73 43.90 -8.54
N ALA A 535 37.29 43.17 -9.53
CA ALA A 535 37.99 43.04 -10.81
C ALA A 535 36.91 42.86 -11.92
N LYS A 536 36.71 43.84 -12.62
CA LYS A 536 37.01 44.23 -14.00
C LYS A 536 36.47 43.29 -15.07
N LYS A 537 35.52 43.88 -15.81
CA LYS A 537 35.09 43.50 -17.18
C LYS A 537 36.30 43.61 -18.15
N THR A 538 36.32 42.69 -19.11
CA THR A 538 36.77 43.00 -20.48
C THR A 538 35.95 42.17 -21.47
N ALA A 539 35.31 42.89 -22.37
CA ALA A 539 34.65 42.40 -23.56
C ALA A 539 35.63 42.32 -24.72
N ALA A 540 35.53 41.32 -25.56
CA ALA A 540 35.98 41.41 -26.95
C ALA A 540 35.13 40.56 -27.88
N LYS A 541 34.56 41.26 -28.83
CA LYS A 541 33.88 40.82 -30.06
C LYS A 541 34.82 39.98 -30.93
N ALA A 542 34.25 38.99 -31.65
CA ALA A 542 34.35 38.89 -33.13
C ALA A 542 33.57 37.68 -33.66
N SER A 543 32.62 37.93 -34.49
CA SER A 543 32.03 37.06 -35.57
C SER A 543 32.79 37.35 -36.88
N PRO A 544 32.42 36.74 -38.01
CA PRO A 544 32.23 35.36 -38.43
C PRO A 544 33.07 34.98 -39.66
N ARG A 545 33.18 33.71 -40.03
CA ARG A 545 33.53 33.35 -41.41
C ARG A 545 32.84 32.11 -41.93
N LYS A 546 32.32 32.28 -43.10
CA LYS A 546 31.53 31.43 -43.99
C LYS A 546 32.29 30.20 -44.53
N ALA A 547 31.51 29.16 -44.76
CA ALA A 547 31.37 28.33 -45.96
C ALA A 547 32.59 27.53 -46.48
N THR A 548 32.41 26.23 -46.66
CA THR A 548 32.33 25.68 -48.05
C THR A 548 31.77 24.24 -48.04
N LYS A 549 30.95 23.98 -49.02
CA LYS A 549 30.35 22.71 -49.49
C LYS A 549 31.43 21.75 -49.98
N ALA A 550 31.24 20.47 -49.80
CA ALA A 550 31.43 19.45 -50.86
C ALA A 550 30.80 18.10 -50.43
N GLN A 551 29.79 17.71 -51.16
CA GLN A 551 29.44 16.32 -51.53
C GLN A 551 30.03 16.13 -52.95
N PRO A 552 29.99 14.94 -53.63
CA PRO A 552 29.66 13.56 -53.23
C PRO A 552 30.65 12.53 -53.82
N SER A 553 30.53 11.25 -53.45
CA SER A 553 30.63 10.13 -54.42
C SER A 553 30.46 8.76 -53.79
N THR A 554 29.39 8.10 -54.18
CA THR A 554 29.32 6.63 -54.26
C THR A 554 30.17 6.14 -55.44
N PRO A 555 30.59 4.86 -55.51
CA PRO A 555 29.70 3.79 -55.99
C PRO A 555 29.94 2.37 -55.37
N ARG A 556 28.89 1.57 -55.46
CA ARG A 556 28.94 0.08 -55.52
C ARG A 556 29.71 -0.38 -56.81
N PRO A 557 30.15 -1.66 -57.02
CA PRO A 557 29.34 -2.88 -56.85
C PRO A 557 30.09 -4.22 -56.55
N LYS A 558 29.24 -5.26 -56.30
CA LYS A 558 29.30 -6.69 -56.74
C LYS A 558 30.43 -7.62 -56.26
N GLY A 559 30.01 -8.77 -55.77
CA GLY A 559 30.45 -10.07 -56.22
C GLY A 559 30.51 -11.20 -55.17
N ARG A 560 29.51 -12.07 -55.23
CA ARG A 560 29.48 -13.53 -55.16
C ARG A 560 30.71 -14.26 -54.55
N SER A 561 30.50 -15.06 -53.55
CA SER A 561 30.30 -16.53 -53.60
C SER A 561 29.86 -16.99 -52.19
#